data_521188df29d8c7fb2cba504ff7a30286
#
_entry.id   521188df29d8c7fb2cba504ff7a30286
#
_cell.length_a   1.000
_cell.length_b   1.000
_cell.length_c   1.000
_cell.angle_alpha   90.00
_cell.angle_beta   90.00
_cell.angle_gamma   90.00
#
_symmetry.space_group_name_H-M   'P 1'
#
loop_
_entity.id
_entity.type
_entity.pdbx_description
1 polymer ?
#
loop_
_entity_poly.entity_id
_entity_poly.type
_entity_poly.pdbx_seq_one_letter_code
_entity_poly.pdbx_strand_id
1 'polypeptide(L)'
;MKDLKSLVKKYWYSAAILLLFLIAVFLRVYRLESLPDVLHIDEAGLGYNAWCLAHYGTDRYLNVRPFYPQNFYGGQSPLYTYLLALLIRTVGQGNLSLALLKIPAVLASLLLFFVGTKSIRLVFDDQKWSIAAAFLLAVCPYYIMSARFALDCNLMLCCSAVALLFLIRFTQTKTLRNLILSGVFFGITMYSYALSYFLIPIFLICISLYLLYTKEISFRRVLLWAACVCITALPVILFVCSLLFHWETIHFLGLTISPIASERMSDVGVTSFWENIKDIIKITLTCGSYRLDAVPKFYTLYPLSIPFIVLGFIGAVYSFL
;
A
#
# COMPACT_ATOMS: atom_id res chain seq x y z
N MET A 1 -12.76 -39.52 -21.30
CA MET A 1 -11.47 -39.28 -20.60
C MET A 1 -10.54 -38.33 -21.35
N LYS A 2 -10.42 -38.32 -22.67
CA LYS A 2 -9.58 -37.36 -23.44
C LYS A 2 -10.06 -35.91 -23.24
N ASP A 3 -11.39 -35.67 -23.29
CA ASP A 3 -11.98 -34.35 -23.14
C ASP A 3 -11.75 -33.76 -21.73
N LEU A 4 -11.82 -34.56 -20.68
CA LEU A 4 -11.58 -34.11 -19.30
C LEU A 4 -10.12 -33.67 -19.09
N LYS A 5 -9.15 -34.42 -19.64
CA LYS A 5 -7.73 -34.06 -19.57
C LYS A 5 -7.43 -32.75 -20.34
N SER A 6 -8.09 -32.55 -21.47
CA SER A 6 -7.94 -31.31 -22.26
C SER A 6 -8.52 -30.12 -21.54
N LEU A 7 -9.70 -30.24 -20.91
CA LEU A 7 -10.33 -29.21 -20.08
C LEU A 7 -9.48 -28.88 -18.84
N VAL A 8 -8.98 -29.89 -18.13
CA VAL A 8 -8.08 -29.68 -17.00
C VAL A 8 -6.83 -28.92 -17.44
N LYS A 9 -6.19 -29.31 -18.54
CA LYS A 9 -5.00 -28.62 -19.07
C LYS A 9 -5.30 -27.17 -19.46
N LYS A 10 -6.50 -26.87 -19.92
CA LYS A 10 -6.93 -25.53 -20.35
C LYS A 10 -7.20 -24.60 -19.16
N TYR A 11 -7.81 -25.11 -18.09
CA TYR A 11 -8.33 -24.26 -17.00
C TYR A 11 -7.57 -24.40 -15.68
N TRP A 12 -6.57 -25.29 -15.60
CA TRP A 12 -5.85 -25.57 -14.34
C TRP A 12 -5.29 -24.30 -13.66
N TYR A 13 -4.73 -23.38 -14.46
CA TYR A 13 -4.19 -22.12 -13.94
C TYR A 13 -5.28 -21.25 -13.31
N SER A 14 -6.38 -21.06 -14.03
CA SER A 14 -7.50 -20.25 -13.51
C SER A 14 -8.14 -20.89 -12.28
N ALA A 15 -8.26 -22.21 -12.26
CA ALA A 15 -8.76 -22.96 -11.11
C ALA A 15 -7.82 -22.83 -9.90
N ALA A 16 -6.50 -22.93 -10.10
CA ALA A 16 -5.51 -22.73 -9.04
C ALA A 16 -5.57 -21.31 -8.47
N ILE A 17 -5.61 -20.29 -9.32
CA ILE A 17 -5.73 -18.89 -8.86
C ILE A 17 -7.05 -18.67 -8.14
N LEU A 18 -8.16 -19.20 -8.62
CA LEU A 18 -9.46 -19.09 -7.95
C LEU A 18 -9.42 -19.75 -6.56
N LEU A 19 -8.88 -20.97 -6.46
CA LEU A 19 -8.74 -21.65 -5.16
C LEU A 19 -7.91 -20.83 -4.18
N LEU A 20 -6.75 -20.34 -4.62
CA LEU A 20 -5.88 -19.49 -3.78
C LEU A 20 -6.56 -18.17 -3.40
N PHE A 21 -7.36 -17.61 -4.29
CA PHE A 21 -8.15 -16.42 -3.97
C PHE A 21 -9.21 -16.71 -2.91
N LEU A 22 -9.93 -17.82 -3.01
CA LEU A 22 -10.91 -18.22 -2.00
C LEU A 22 -10.24 -18.46 -0.63
N ILE A 23 -9.05 -19.06 -0.60
CA ILE A 23 -8.24 -19.18 0.62
C ILE A 23 -7.86 -17.79 1.15
N ALA A 24 -7.40 -16.88 0.27
CA ALA A 24 -7.05 -15.53 0.65
C ALA A 24 -8.23 -14.76 1.25
N VAL A 25 -9.43 -14.88 0.66
CA VAL A 25 -10.67 -14.28 1.19
C VAL A 25 -11.00 -14.87 2.56
N PHE A 26 -11.01 -16.20 2.67
CA PHE A 26 -11.33 -16.87 3.93
C PHE A 26 -10.42 -16.41 5.07
N LEU A 27 -9.09 -16.42 4.86
CA LEU A 27 -8.12 -16.05 5.89
C LEU A 27 -8.23 -14.58 6.32
N ARG A 28 -8.74 -13.69 5.46
CA ARG A 28 -8.89 -12.25 5.76
C ARG A 28 -10.24 -11.89 6.36
N VAL A 29 -11.28 -12.63 6.02
CA VAL A 29 -12.66 -12.29 6.42
C VAL A 29 -13.16 -13.15 7.60
N TYR A 30 -12.62 -14.36 7.78
CA TYR A 30 -13.04 -15.25 8.87
C TYR A 30 -12.94 -14.56 10.24
N ARG A 31 -14.06 -14.40 10.93
CA ARG A 31 -14.17 -13.73 12.24
C ARG A 31 -13.52 -12.35 12.27
N LEU A 32 -13.74 -11.54 11.25
CA LEU A 32 -13.08 -10.22 11.07
C LEU A 32 -13.38 -9.26 12.23
N GLU A 33 -14.54 -9.36 12.85
CA GLU A 33 -14.95 -8.52 14.01
C GLU A 33 -14.26 -8.92 15.31
N SER A 34 -13.94 -10.20 15.47
CA SER A 34 -13.44 -10.76 16.73
C SER A 34 -11.96 -11.14 16.70
N LEU A 35 -11.31 -11.06 15.52
CA LEU A 35 -9.89 -11.35 15.38
C LEU A 35 -9.19 -10.23 14.58
N PRO A 36 -8.11 -9.61 15.08
CA PRO A 36 -7.64 -9.72 16.47
C PRO A 36 -8.67 -9.16 17.47
N ASP A 37 -8.61 -9.68 18.70
CA ASP A 37 -9.53 -9.30 19.78
C ASP A 37 -9.13 -7.96 20.44
N VAL A 38 -8.26 -7.19 19.82
CA VAL A 38 -7.75 -5.91 20.28
C VAL A 38 -7.87 -4.91 19.15
N LEU A 39 -8.35 -3.70 19.47
CA LEU A 39 -8.32 -2.57 18.56
C LEU A 39 -7.04 -1.78 18.79
N HIS A 40 -6.25 -1.60 17.75
CA HIS A 40 -5.05 -0.75 17.81
C HIS A 40 -5.48 0.72 18.03
N ILE A 41 -4.66 1.49 18.75
CA ILE A 41 -4.98 2.89 19.07
C ILE A 41 -5.15 3.74 17.81
N ASP A 42 -4.36 3.50 16.77
CA ASP A 42 -4.46 4.20 15.48
C ASP A 42 -5.73 3.80 14.72
N GLU A 43 -6.18 2.54 14.81
CA GLU A 43 -7.46 2.10 14.23
C GLU A 43 -8.65 2.81 14.89
N ALA A 44 -8.62 2.92 16.23
CA ALA A 44 -9.65 3.64 16.98
C ALA A 44 -9.68 5.11 16.57
N GLY A 45 -8.50 5.72 16.45
CA GLY A 45 -8.36 7.10 16.03
C GLY A 45 -8.85 7.35 14.62
N LEU A 46 -8.48 6.48 13.68
CA LEU A 46 -8.90 6.53 12.29
C LEU A 46 -10.42 6.33 12.15
N GLY A 47 -10.96 5.33 12.85
CA GLY A 47 -12.39 5.04 12.85
C GLY A 47 -13.22 6.21 13.37
N TYR A 48 -12.80 6.83 14.48
CA TYR A 48 -13.49 7.97 15.03
C TYR A 48 -13.43 9.20 14.12
N ASN A 49 -12.27 9.51 13.53
CA ASN A 49 -12.15 10.58 12.54
C ASN A 49 -13.05 10.33 11.31
N ALA A 50 -13.07 9.11 10.80
CA ALA A 50 -13.95 8.75 9.68
C ALA A 50 -15.42 8.89 10.02
N TRP A 51 -15.83 8.52 11.25
CA TRP A 51 -17.18 8.71 11.74
C TRP A 51 -17.57 10.19 11.86
N CYS A 52 -16.68 11.03 12.43
CA CYS A 52 -16.87 12.48 12.50
C CYS A 52 -17.01 13.10 11.10
N LEU A 53 -16.14 12.71 10.16
CA LEU A 53 -16.21 13.17 8.77
C LEU A 53 -17.51 12.71 8.09
N ALA A 54 -17.96 11.50 8.38
CA ALA A 54 -19.22 10.98 7.83
C ALA A 54 -20.44 11.77 8.29
N HIS A 55 -20.50 12.20 9.54
CA HIS A 55 -21.67 12.84 10.13
C HIS A 55 -21.61 14.36 10.05
N TYR A 56 -20.45 14.94 10.35
CA TYR A 56 -20.31 16.39 10.56
C TYR A 56 -19.40 17.05 9.52
N GLY A 57 -18.68 16.27 8.72
CA GLY A 57 -17.69 16.83 7.78
C GLY A 57 -16.44 17.39 8.47
N THR A 58 -16.19 17.02 9.74
CA THR A 58 -15.04 17.46 10.53
C THR A 58 -14.24 16.26 11.03
N ASP A 59 -12.97 16.47 11.43
CA ASP A 59 -12.26 15.51 12.26
C ASP A 59 -12.67 15.65 13.75
N ARG A 60 -12.04 14.86 14.63
CA ARG A 60 -12.28 14.89 16.10
C ARG A 60 -11.97 16.24 16.77
N TYR A 61 -11.13 17.05 16.14
CA TYR A 61 -10.74 18.37 16.63
C TYR A 61 -11.57 19.50 16.00
N LEU A 62 -12.67 19.15 15.31
CA LEU A 62 -13.59 20.08 14.63
C LEU A 62 -12.99 20.81 13.42
N ASN A 63 -11.86 20.34 12.89
CA ASN A 63 -11.32 20.87 11.63
C ASN A 63 -12.26 20.48 10.49
N VAL A 64 -12.75 21.47 9.74
CA VAL A 64 -13.71 21.25 8.65
C VAL A 64 -13.00 20.68 7.44
N ARG A 65 -13.43 19.49 6.98
CA ARG A 65 -12.88 18.76 5.82
C ARG A 65 -11.36 18.80 5.75
N PRO A 66 -10.64 18.41 6.82
CA PRO A 66 -9.18 18.50 6.86
C PRO A 66 -8.59 17.59 5.82
N PHE A 67 -7.62 18.08 5.03
CA PHE A 67 -6.85 17.23 4.13
C PHE A 67 -6.16 16.10 4.89
N TYR A 68 -5.57 16.43 6.04
CA TYR A 68 -4.86 15.48 6.90
C TYR A 68 -5.55 15.46 8.27
N PRO A 69 -6.47 14.50 8.54
CA PRO A 69 -7.19 14.43 9.80
C PRO A 69 -6.26 14.28 10.99
N GLN A 70 -6.41 15.10 12.01
CA GLN A 70 -5.56 15.05 13.19
C GLN A 70 -5.93 13.86 14.08
N ASN A 71 -4.89 13.19 14.62
CA ASN A 71 -5.02 12.06 15.52
C ASN A 71 -3.92 12.11 16.56
N PHE A 72 -4.29 12.16 17.85
CA PHE A 72 -3.37 12.33 18.98
C PHE A 72 -2.37 13.47 18.76
N TYR A 73 -1.07 13.22 18.81
CA TYR A 73 0.00 14.21 18.63
C TYR A 73 0.44 14.42 17.18
N GLY A 74 -0.30 13.89 16.20
CA GLY A 74 0.04 14.00 14.80
C GLY A 74 -1.22 13.94 13.95
N GLY A 75 -1.21 13.11 12.90
CA GLY A 75 -2.36 12.91 12.03
C GLY A 75 -2.26 11.59 11.29
N GLN A 76 -3.27 11.31 10.51
CA GLN A 76 -3.38 10.11 9.70
C GLN A 76 -3.60 10.47 8.24
N SER A 77 -3.03 9.65 7.36
CA SER A 77 -3.12 9.88 5.93
C SER A 77 -4.58 9.82 5.44
N PRO A 78 -4.98 10.71 4.51
CA PRO A 78 -6.39 10.95 4.23
C PRO A 78 -7.09 9.80 3.53
N LEU A 79 -6.39 8.99 2.71
CA LEU A 79 -7.04 8.03 1.83
C LEU A 79 -7.92 7.04 2.59
N TYR A 80 -7.39 6.41 3.64
CA TYR A 80 -8.16 5.44 4.41
C TYR A 80 -9.35 6.09 5.11
N THR A 81 -9.11 7.23 5.79
CA THR A 81 -10.14 7.92 6.58
C THR A 81 -11.30 8.38 5.71
N TYR A 82 -11.03 8.95 4.53
CA TYR A 82 -12.08 9.39 3.62
C TYR A 82 -12.81 8.23 2.93
N LEU A 83 -12.11 7.14 2.56
CA LEU A 83 -12.76 5.92 2.06
C LEU A 83 -13.68 5.31 3.12
N LEU A 84 -13.23 5.25 4.36
CA LEU A 84 -14.05 4.73 5.46
C LEU A 84 -15.24 5.65 5.76
N ALA A 85 -15.06 6.96 5.74
CA ALA A 85 -16.17 7.92 5.91
C ALA A 85 -17.24 7.74 4.82
N LEU A 86 -16.83 7.49 3.58
CA LEU A 86 -17.74 7.16 2.47
C LEU A 86 -18.48 5.85 2.73
N LEU A 87 -17.78 4.80 3.20
CA LEU A 87 -18.39 3.52 3.52
C LEU A 87 -19.40 3.62 4.70
N ILE A 88 -19.08 4.42 5.72
CA ILE A 88 -20.00 4.69 6.83
C ILE A 88 -21.30 5.31 6.31
N ARG A 89 -21.21 6.29 5.40
CA ARG A 89 -22.40 6.95 4.83
C ARG A 89 -23.23 6.03 3.94
N THR A 90 -22.57 5.19 3.14
CA THR A 90 -23.25 4.40 2.10
C THR A 90 -23.65 3.02 2.62
N VAL A 91 -22.69 2.20 3.03
CA VAL A 91 -22.90 0.81 3.45
C VAL A 91 -23.35 0.74 4.92
N GLY A 92 -22.72 1.54 5.78
CA GLY A 92 -22.97 1.55 7.21
C GLY A 92 -24.24 2.30 7.62
N GLN A 93 -24.88 3.05 6.70
CA GLN A 93 -26.05 3.89 6.99
C GLN A 93 -25.83 4.80 8.22
N GLY A 94 -24.64 5.34 8.35
CA GLY A 94 -24.20 6.16 9.47
C GLY A 94 -23.55 5.38 10.63
N ASN A 95 -23.63 4.05 10.65
CA ASN A 95 -23.05 3.24 11.72
C ASN A 95 -21.65 2.76 11.36
N LEU A 96 -20.77 2.66 12.36
CA LEU A 96 -19.43 2.11 12.25
C LEU A 96 -19.36 0.80 13.06
N SER A 97 -19.15 -0.32 12.38
CA SER A 97 -18.82 -1.60 13.00
C SER A 97 -17.33 -1.89 12.86
N LEU A 98 -16.81 -2.83 13.66
CA LEU A 98 -15.41 -3.29 13.53
C LEU A 98 -15.14 -3.94 12.16
N ALA A 99 -16.12 -4.64 11.59
CA ALA A 99 -15.99 -5.17 10.24
C ALA A 99 -15.87 -4.03 9.23
N LEU A 100 -16.76 -3.03 9.28
CA LEU A 100 -16.74 -1.90 8.36
C LEU A 100 -15.42 -1.12 8.43
N LEU A 101 -14.88 -0.93 9.65
CA LEU A 101 -13.60 -0.31 9.90
C LEU A 101 -12.46 -0.98 9.10
N LYS A 102 -12.46 -2.32 9.03
CA LYS A 102 -11.39 -3.13 8.43
C LYS A 102 -11.60 -3.39 6.92
N ILE A 103 -12.80 -3.15 6.36
CA ILE A 103 -13.10 -3.42 4.94
C ILE A 103 -12.10 -2.78 3.96
N PRO A 104 -11.68 -1.50 4.08
CA PRO A 104 -10.71 -0.94 3.14
C PRO A 104 -9.39 -1.70 3.09
N ALA A 105 -8.86 -2.15 4.25
CA ALA A 105 -7.63 -2.94 4.33
C ALA A 105 -7.81 -4.33 3.71
N VAL A 106 -8.94 -5.00 3.97
CA VAL A 106 -9.29 -6.30 3.35
C VAL A 106 -9.33 -6.17 1.84
N LEU A 107 -10.07 -5.18 1.31
CA LEU A 107 -10.19 -4.96 -0.14
C LEU A 107 -8.83 -4.63 -0.78
N ALA A 108 -8.02 -3.80 -0.14
CA ALA A 108 -6.67 -3.48 -0.60
C ALA A 108 -5.78 -4.73 -0.65
N SER A 109 -5.83 -5.59 0.37
CA SER A 109 -5.07 -6.84 0.42
C SER A 109 -5.52 -7.85 -0.65
N LEU A 110 -6.83 -7.94 -0.92
CA LEU A 110 -7.36 -8.79 -1.98
C LEU A 110 -7.03 -8.25 -3.37
N LEU A 111 -7.05 -6.93 -3.56
CA LEU A 111 -6.59 -6.30 -4.79
C LEU A 111 -5.10 -6.54 -5.01
N LEU A 112 -4.28 -6.43 -3.94
CA LEU A 112 -2.85 -6.72 -3.98
C LEU A 112 -2.58 -8.16 -4.42
N PHE A 113 -3.41 -9.14 -4.00
CA PHE A 113 -3.32 -10.53 -4.46
C PHE A 113 -3.39 -10.61 -5.99
N PHE A 114 -4.38 -9.97 -6.63
CA PHE A 114 -4.51 -9.99 -8.10
C PHE A 114 -3.41 -9.20 -8.80
N VAL A 115 -3.10 -8.01 -8.30
CA VAL A 115 -2.10 -7.12 -8.88
C VAL A 115 -0.71 -7.75 -8.81
N GLY A 116 -0.32 -8.28 -7.64
CA GLY A 116 0.97 -8.95 -7.45
C GLY A 116 1.10 -10.21 -8.30
N THR A 117 0.08 -11.08 -8.28
CA THR A 117 0.02 -12.28 -9.13
C THR A 117 0.19 -11.95 -10.60
N LYS A 118 -0.50 -10.90 -11.08
CA LYS A 118 -0.42 -10.47 -12.47
C LYS A 118 0.91 -9.82 -12.81
N SER A 119 1.48 -9.03 -11.91
CA SER A 119 2.80 -8.41 -12.11
C SER A 119 3.88 -9.46 -12.27
N ILE A 120 3.91 -10.47 -11.39
CA ILE A 120 4.87 -11.58 -11.49
C ILE A 120 4.70 -12.35 -12.81
N ARG A 121 3.47 -12.62 -13.23
CA ARG A 121 3.23 -13.26 -14.51
C ARG A 121 3.76 -12.46 -15.71
N LEU A 122 3.62 -11.13 -15.67
CA LEU A 122 4.11 -10.26 -16.73
C LEU A 122 5.63 -10.19 -16.77
N VAL A 123 6.29 -10.25 -15.61
CA VAL A 123 7.77 -10.17 -15.52
C VAL A 123 8.42 -11.48 -15.94
N PHE A 124 7.90 -12.63 -15.48
CA PHE A 124 8.52 -13.93 -15.70
C PHE A 124 7.91 -14.72 -16.89
N ASP A 125 6.78 -14.26 -17.43
CA ASP A 125 6.00 -14.93 -18.50
C ASP A 125 5.72 -16.43 -18.23
N ASP A 126 5.70 -16.84 -16.95
CA ASP A 126 5.44 -18.22 -16.54
C ASP A 126 4.30 -18.29 -15.52
N GLN A 127 3.38 -19.24 -15.75
CA GLN A 127 2.25 -19.49 -14.86
C GLN A 127 2.67 -20.04 -13.49
N LYS A 128 3.77 -20.78 -13.42
CA LYS A 128 4.27 -21.37 -12.17
C LYS A 128 4.70 -20.29 -11.17
N TRP A 129 5.46 -19.30 -11.62
CA TRP A 129 5.86 -18.16 -10.80
C TRP A 129 4.67 -17.34 -10.34
N SER A 130 3.69 -17.18 -11.22
CA SER A 130 2.44 -16.49 -10.88
C SER A 130 1.65 -17.23 -9.79
N ILE A 131 1.57 -18.57 -9.84
CA ILE A 131 0.92 -19.38 -8.79
C ILE A 131 1.71 -19.34 -7.49
N ALA A 132 3.04 -19.41 -7.54
CA ALA A 132 3.89 -19.28 -6.36
C ALA A 132 3.68 -17.93 -5.67
N ALA A 133 3.63 -16.84 -6.45
CA ALA A 133 3.31 -15.51 -5.93
C ALA A 133 1.91 -15.44 -5.34
N ALA A 134 0.90 -15.99 -6.02
CA ALA A 134 -0.47 -16.06 -5.52
C ALA A 134 -0.56 -16.84 -4.20
N PHE A 135 0.15 -17.97 -4.10
CA PHE A 135 0.22 -18.74 -2.86
C PHE A 135 0.82 -17.91 -1.72
N LEU A 136 1.99 -17.29 -1.94
CA LEU A 136 2.63 -16.46 -0.93
C LEU A 136 1.74 -15.28 -0.50
N LEU A 137 1.12 -14.59 -1.46
CA LEU A 137 0.21 -13.49 -1.16
C LEU A 137 -1.06 -13.96 -0.42
N ALA A 138 -1.53 -15.18 -0.66
CA ALA A 138 -2.70 -15.74 0.01
C ALA A 138 -2.41 -16.07 1.48
N VAL A 139 -1.28 -16.73 1.77
CA VAL A 139 -1.02 -17.38 3.07
C VAL A 139 0.04 -16.68 3.93
N CYS A 140 0.79 -15.71 3.40
CA CYS A 140 1.81 -15.01 4.18
C CYS A 140 1.18 -14.29 5.39
N PRO A 141 1.67 -14.53 6.61
CA PRO A 141 1.13 -13.95 7.84
C PRO A 141 1.06 -12.43 7.80
N TYR A 142 2.09 -11.78 7.26
CA TYR A 142 2.12 -10.32 7.12
C TYR A 142 0.91 -9.80 6.32
N TYR A 143 0.60 -10.38 5.15
CA TYR A 143 -0.53 -9.94 4.32
C TYR A 143 -1.89 -10.29 4.90
N ILE A 144 -1.97 -11.36 5.71
CA ILE A 144 -3.20 -11.69 6.43
C ILE A 144 -3.42 -10.69 7.56
N MET A 145 -2.40 -10.43 8.37
CA MET A 145 -2.50 -9.51 9.51
C MET A 145 -2.74 -8.07 9.06
N SER A 146 -2.00 -7.57 8.08
CA SER A 146 -2.18 -6.21 7.56
C SER A 146 -3.60 -5.97 7.00
N ALA A 147 -4.25 -7.01 6.45
CA ALA A 147 -5.65 -6.91 6.02
C ALA A 147 -6.64 -6.82 7.19
N ARG A 148 -6.25 -7.23 8.38
CA ARG A 148 -7.11 -7.30 9.56
C ARG A 148 -6.91 -6.12 10.52
N PHE A 149 -5.97 -5.22 10.21
CA PHE A 149 -5.77 -3.96 10.90
C PHE A 149 -6.13 -2.78 9.99
N ALA A 150 -6.96 -1.87 10.52
CA ALA A 150 -7.40 -0.67 9.80
C ALA A 150 -6.34 0.44 9.90
N LEU A 151 -5.15 0.19 9.37
CA LEU A 151 -4.06 1.15 9.36
C LEU A 151 -3.92 1.78 7.96
N ASP A 152 -3.66 3.07 7.92
CA ASP A 152 -3.50 3.83 6.68
C ASP A 152 -2.34 3.32 5.81
N CYS A 153 -1.22 2.89 6.43
CA CYS A 153 -0.07 2.32 5.73
C CYS A 153 -0.40 1.07 4.89
N ASN A 154 -1.44 0.32 5.23
CA ASN A 154 -1.83 -0.89 4.50
C ASN A 154 -2.33 -0.61 3.07
N LEU A 155 -2.84 0.61 2.81
CA LEU A 155 -3.24 1.02 1.46
C LEU A 155 -2.03 1.37 0.57
N MET A 156 -0.93 1.83 1.16
CA MET A 156 0.27 2.23 0.41
C MET A 156 0.81 1.10 -0.46
N LEU A 157 0.90 -0.11 0.11
CA LEU A 157 1.42 -1.27 -0.60
C LEU A 157 0.55 -1.64 -1.81
N CYS A 158 -0.77 -1.59 -1.64
CA CYS A 158 -1.71 -1.89 -2.72
C CYS A 158 -1.63 -0.83 -3.83
N CYS A 159 -1.71 0.46 -3.48
CA CYS A 159 -1.68 1.55 -4.45
C CYS A 159 -0.36 1.58 -5.24
N SER A 160 0.78 1.39 -4.56
CA SER A 160 2.08 1.31 -5.23
C SER A 160 2.22 0.07 -6.11
N ALA A 161 1.66 -1.08 -5.71
CA ALA A 161 1.65 -2.28 -6.55
C ALA A 161 0.82 -2.07 -7.84
N VAL A 162 -0.33 -1.39 -7.76
CA VAL A 162 -1.12 -1.02 -8.94
C VAL A 162 -0.33 -0.09 -9.86
N ALA A 163 0.34 0.92 -9.29
CA ALA A 163 1.18 1.84 -10.06
C ALA A 163 2.32 1.10 -10.78
N LEU A 164 2.98 0.16 -10.09
CA LEU A 164 4.03 -0.70 -10.64
C LEU A 164 3.50 -1.64 -11.73
N LEU A 165 2.33 -2.23 -11.56
CA LEU A 165 1.71 -3.06 -12.60
C LEU A 165 1.54 -2.29 -13.91
N PHE A 166 1.07 -1.03 -13.84
CA PHE A 166 0.93 -0.20 -15.03
C PHE A 166 2.29 0.24 -15.58
N LEU A 167 3.29 0.46 -14.75
CA LEU A 167 4.66 0.74 -15.20
C LEU A 167 5.25 -0.46 -15.95
N ILE A 168 5.15 -1.67 -15.40
CA ILE A 168 5.58 -2.92 -16.05
C ILE A 168 4.86 -3.09 -17.39
N ARG A 169 3.55 -2.86 -17.44
CA ARG A 169 2.81 -2.90 -18.70
C ARG A 169 3.28 -1.85 -19.69
N PHE A 170 3.62 -0.65 -19.23
CA PHE A 170 4.18 0.38 -20.11
C PHE A 170 5.52 -0.05 -20.70
N THR A 171 6.42 -0.63 -19.93
CA THR A 171 7.72 -1.10 -20.48
C THR A 171 7.54 -2.16 -21.57
N GLN A 172 6.51 -3.00 -21.46
CA GLN A 172 6.21 -4.04 -22.46
C GLN A 172 5.43 -3.53 -23.68
N THR A 173 4.42 -2.67 -23.47
CA THR A 173 3.49 -2.27 -24.55
C THR A 173 3.76 -0.89 -25.13
N LYS A 174 4.57 -0.05 -24.43
CA LYS A 174 4.86 1.36 -24.75
C LYS A 174 3.61 2.25 -24.90
N THR A 175 2.46 1.79 -24.39
CA THR A 175 1.18 2.52 -24.47
C THR A 175 1.13 3.67 -23.48
N LEU A 176 0.79 4.85 -23.95
CA LEU A 176 0.67 6.07 -23.17
C LEU A 176 -0.33 5.94 -22.03
N ARG A 177 -1.44 5.23 -22.24
CA ARG A 177 -2.45 4.94 -21.22
C ARG A 177 -1.84 4.27 -19.99
N ASN A 178 -0.95 3.29 -20.16
CA ASN A 178 -0.31 2.59 -19.05
C ASN A 178 0.63 3.53 -18.28
N LEU A 179 1.34 4.43 -18.96
CA LEU A 179 2.20 5.42 -18.32
C LEU A 179 1.38 6.42 -17.49
N ILE A 180 0.28 6.95 -18.04
CA ILE A 180 -0.63 7.87 -17.35
C ILE A 180 -1.21 7.20 -16.11
N LEU A 181 -1.74 5.96 -16.24
CA LEU A 181 -2.31 5.22 -15.11
C LEU A 181 -1.26 4.95 -14.03
N SER A 182 -0.03 4.60 -14.41
CA SER A 182 1.07 4.47 -13.46
C SER A 182 1.32 5.77 -12.68
N GLY A 183 1.38 6.91 -13.37
CA GLY A 183 1.57 8.22 -12.72
C GLY A 183 0.43 8.58 -11.77
N VAL A 184 -0.81 8.37 -12.21
CA VAL A 184 -2.01 8.61 -11.38
C VAL A 184 -1.97 7.74 -10.11
N PHE A 185 -1.68 6.44 -10.22
CA PHE A 185 -1.64 5.58 -9.05
C PHE A 185 -0.45 5.83 -8.13
N PHE A 186 0.72 6.28 -8.64
CA PHE A 186 1.80 6.77 -7.78
C PHE A 186 1.38 8.05 -7.05
N GLY A 187 0.67 8.96 -7.70
CA GLY A 187 0.08 10.13 -7.04
C GLY A 187 -0.94 9.74 -5.95
N ILE A 188 -1.84 8.78 -6.22
CA ILE A 188 -2.79 8.25 -5.23
C ILE A 188 -2.06 7.59 -4.05
N THR A 189 -0.94 6.89 -4.30
CA THR A 189 -0.15 6.27 -3.22
C THR A 189 0.29 7.29 -2.17
N MET A 190 0.55 8.53 -2.57
CA MET A 190 0.97 9.59 -1.64
C MET A 190 -0.13 9.99 -0.65
N TYR A 191 -1.41 9.69 -0.90
CA TYR A 191 -2.50 9.90 0.06
C TYR A 191 -2.64 8.78 1.09
N SER A 192 -1.94 7.67 0.91
CA SER A 192 -2.14 6.47 1.72
C SER A 192 -1.28 6.43 2.97
N TYR A 193 -0.08 7.01 2.96
CA TYR A 193 0.82 7.00 4.12
C TYR A 193 1.92 8.06 4.00
N ALA A 194 2.25 8.72 5.10
CA ALA A 194 3.21 9.83 5.12
C ALA A 194 4.61 9.43 4.61
N LEU A 195 5.07 8.18 4.85
CA LEU A 195 6.36 7.69 4.34
C LEU A 195 6.44 7.73 2.82
N SER A 196 5.29 7.65 2.12
CA SER A 196 5.24 7.75 0.67
C SER A 196 5.70 9.11 0.13
N TYR A 197 5.66 10.17 0.95
CA TYR A 197 6.11 11.52 0.55
C TYR A 197 7.61 11.56 0.21
N PHE A 198 8.37 10.66 0.79
CA PHE A 198 9.82 10.50 0.53
C PHE A 198 10.09 9.32 -0.41
N LEU A 199 9.50 8.16 -0.14
CA LEU A 199 9.81 6.94 -0.90
C LEU A 199 9.39 7.02 -2.36
N ILE A 200 8.20 7.56 -2.65
CA ILE A 200 7.71 7.60 -4.02
C ILE A 200 8.54 8.55 -4.91
N PRO A 201 8.83 9.81 -4.52
CA PRO A 201 9.70 10.67 -5.33
C PRO A 201 11.08 10.08 -5.57
N ILE A 202 11.74 9.53 -4.54
CA ILE A 202 13.06 8.89 -4.68
C ILE A 202 12.98 7.72 -5.67
N PHE A 203 12.00 6.83 -5.50
CA PHE A 203 11.79 5.71 -6.41
C PHE A 203 11.56 6.19 -7.85
N LEU A 204 10.70 7.21 -8.06
CA LEU A 204 10.39 7.74 -9.38
C LEU A 204 11.61 8.37 -10.06
N ILE A 205 12.46 9.05 -9.30
CA ILE A 205 13.73 9.59 -9.83
C ILE A 205 14.64 8.44 -10.26
N CYS A 206 14.89 7.47 -9.38
CA CYS A 206 15.78 6.34 -9.68
C CYS A 206 15.30 5.53 -10.90
N ILE A 207 14.02 5.18 -10.94
CA ILE A 207 13.46 4.39 -12.05
C ILE A 207 13.41 5.20 -13.35
N SER A 208 13.17 6.52 -13.29
CA SER A 208 13.22 7.40 -14.47
C SER A 208 14.62 7.44 -15.07
N LEU A 209 15.65 7.60 -14.24
CA LEU A 209 17.05 7.60 -14.68
C LEU A 209 17.41 6.25 -15.31
N TYR A 210 17.02 5.14 -14.69
CA TYR A 210 17.22 3.81 -15.22
C TYR A 210 16.54 3.61 -16.59
N LEU A 211 15.26 3.96 -16.71
CA LEU A 211 14.51 3.82 -17.95
C LEU A 211 15.00 4.75 -19.08
N LEU A 212 15.54 5.92 -18.73
CA LEU A 212 16.20 6.83 -19.69
C LEU A 212 17.53 6.24 -20.16
N TYR A 213 18.33 5.72 -19.22
CA TYR A 213 19.61 5.08 -19.52
C TYR A 213 19.45 3.87 -20.44
N THR A 214 18.47 3.02 -20.16
CA THR A 214 18.14 1.84 -21.00
C THR A 214 17.36 2.20 -22.28
N LYS A 215 17.07 3.50 -22.51
CA LYS A 215 16.28 4.00 -23.65
C LYS A 215 14.86 3.43 -23.75
N GLU A 216 14.34 2.92 -22.64
CA GLU A 216 12.99 2.35 -22.55
C GLU A 216 11.89 3.43 -22.56
N ILE A 217 12.25 4.67 -22.15
CA ILE A 217 11.36 5.82 -22.13
C ILE A 217 12.07 7.05 -22.71
N SER A 218 11.33 7.96 -23.34
CA SER A 218 11.88 9.27 -23.77
C SER A 218 11.69 10.31 -22.67
N PHE A 219 12.54 11.33 -22.65
CA PHE A 219 12.49 12.42 -21.67
C PHE A 219 11.10 13.12 -21.66
N ARG A 220 10.50 13.33 -22.83
CA ARG A 220 9.12 13.90 -22.92
C ARG A 220 8.09 13.04 -22.21
N ARG A 221 8.20 11.72 -22.29
CA ARG A 221 7.31 10.80 -21.58
C ARG A 221 7.56 10.78 -20.08
N VAL A 222 8.82 10.95 -19.63
CA VAL A 222 9.14 11.13 -18.21
C VAL A 222 8.47 12.41 -17.67
N LEU A 223 8.56 13.53 -18.40
CA LEU A 223 7.88 14.77 -18.01
C LEU A 223 6.36 14.60 -17.91
N LEU A 224 5.76 13.91 -18.87
CA LEU A 224 4.31 13.64 -18.82
C LEU A 224 3.97 12.75 -17.61
N TRP A 225 4.77 11.72 -17.34
CA TRP A 225 4.58 10.84 -16.20
C TRP A 225 4.70 11.59 -14.86
N ALA A 226 5.73 12.41 -14.71
CA ALA A 226 5.90 13.29 -13.57
C ALA A 226 4.74 14.29 -13.41
N ALA A 227 4.26 14.88 -14.52
CA ALA A 227 3.09 15.75 -14.49
C ALA A 227 1.83 15.03 -13.99
N CYS A 228 1.58 13.79 -14.42
CA CYS A 228 0.47 12.98 -13.93
C CYS A 228 0.56 12.72 -12.42
N VAL A 229 1.77 12.41 -11.90
CA VAL A 229 2.01 12.25 -10.47
C VAL A 229 1.75 13.56 -9.73
N CYS A 230 2.35 14.66 -10.18
CA CYS A 230 2.23 15.96 -9.51
C CYS A 230 0.79 16.48 -9.51
N ILE A 231 0.06 16.37 -10.63
CA ILE A 231 -1.34 16.79 -10.71
C ILE A 231 -2.20 15.96 -9.74
N THR A 232 -2.01 14.66 -9.73
CA THR A 232 -2.77 13.77 -8.83
C THR A 232 -2.40 14.01 -7.37
N ALA A 233 -1.12 14.21 -7.06
CA ALA A 233 -0.64 14.44 -5.70
C ALA A 233 -0.67 15.92 -5.28
N LEU A 234 -1.29 16.82 -6.05
CA LEU A 234 -1.24 18.26 -5.78
C LEU A 234 -1.68 18.65 -4.36
N PRO A 235 -2.78 18.13 -3.78
CA PRO A 235 -3.12 18.38 -2.38
C PRO A 235 -2.04 17.93 -1.38
N VAL A 236 -1.39 16.79 -1.64
CA VAL A 236 -0.26 16.29 -0.81
C VAL A 236 0.92 17.25 -0.91
N ILE A 237 1.26 17.70 -2.12
CA ILE A 237 2.36 18.63 -2.34
C ILE A 237 2.09 19.94 -1.59
N LEU A 238 0.87 20.49 -1.70
CA LEU A 238 0.48 21.68 -0.95
C LEU A 238 0.59 21.48 0.56
N PHE A 239 0.16 20.32 1.06
CA PHE A 239 0.31 19.96 2.48
C PHE A 239 1.77 19.90 2.92
N VAL A 240 2.63 19.20 2.17
CA VAL A 240 4.06 19.13 2.46
C VAL A 240 4.71 20.50 2.40
N CYS A 241 4.37 21.33 1.39
CA CYS A 241 4.84 22.71 1.31
C CYS A 241 4.37 23.55 2.50
N SER A 242 3.12 23.39 2.96
CA SER A 242 2.62 24.12 4.13
C SER A 242 3.39 23.77 5.41
N LEU A 243 3.83 22.50 5.56
CA LEU A 243 4.67 22.08 6.68
C LEU A 243 6.10 22.65 6.59
N LEU A 244 6.70 22.61 5.40
CA LEU A 244 8.10 23.04 5.19
C LEU A 244 8.27 24.56 5.24
N PHE A 245 7.31 25.31 4.71
CA PHE A 245 7.38 26.77 4.58
C PHE A 245 6.50 27.49 5.63
N HIS A 246 5.91 26.74 6.58
CA HIS A 246 5.03 27.27 7.62
C HIS A 246 3.92 28.17 7.06
N TRP A 247 3.29 27.73 5.96
CA TRP A 247 2.17 28.45 5.37
C TRP A 247 0.96 28.46 6.29
N GLU A 248 0.14 29.49 6.16
CA GLU A 248 -1.17 29.49 6.78
C GLU A 248 -2.10 28.44 6.17
N THR A 249 -3.26 28.26 6.79
CA THR A 249 -4.29 27.33 6.30
C THR A 249 -4.73 27.69 4.87
N ILE A 250 -4.71 26.72 3.98
CA ILE A 250 -5.10 26.84 2.57
C ILE A 250 -6.41 26.08 2.35
N HIS A 251 -7.33 26.67 1.61
CA HIS A 251 -8.52 25.98 1.14
C HIS A 251 -8.36 25.58 -0.33
N PHE A 252 -8.36 24.28 -0.63
CA PHE A 252 -8.16 23.76 -1.97
C PHE A 252 -9.13 22.61 -2.27
N LEU A 253 -9.89 22.69 -3.37
CA LEU A 253 -10.89 21.70 -3.78
C LEU A 253 -11.88 21.32 -2.66
N GLY A 254 -12.26 22.26 -1.81
CA GLY A 254 -13.17 22.02 -0.68
C GLY A 254 -12.53 21.30 0.52
N LEU A 255 -11.22 21.10 0.50
CA LEU A 255 -10.43 20.57 1.62
C LEU A 255 -9.70 21.72 2.33
N THR A 256 -9.53 21.58 3.62
CA THR A 256 -8.73 22.48 4.45
C THR A 256 -7.35 21.87 4.66
N ILE A 257 -6.32 22.50 4.14
CA ILE A 257 -4.92 22.10 4.27
C ILE A 257 -4.29 23.01 5.31
N SER A 258 -4.06 22.47 6.50
CA SER A 258 -3.44 23.20 7.61
C SER A 258 -2.12 22.54 8.00
N PRO A 259 -1.09 23.32 8.37
CA PRO A 259 0.12 22.75 8.94
C PRO A 259 -0.24 22.08 10.28
N ILE A 260 0.31 20.90 10.50
CA ILE A 260 0.17 20.18 11.77
C ILE A 260 1.49 20.27 12.50
N ALA A 261 1.44 20.66 13.77
CA ALA A 261 2.61 20.56 14.65
C ALA A 261 2.91 19.07 14.85
N SER A 262 3.86 18.53 14.11
CA SER A 262 4.26 17.14 14.22
C SER A 262 5.52 17.05 15.09
N GLU A 263 5.37 16.65 16.33
CA GLU A 263 6.51 16.32 17.20
C GLU A 263 7.27 15.08 16.68
N ARG A 264 6.63 14.24 15.84
CA ARG A 264 7.26 13.04 15.26
C ARG A 264 8.37 13.31 14.24
N MET A 265 8.46 14.50 13.65
CA MET A 265 9.59 14.83 12.76
C MET A 265 10.92 14.96 13.52
N SER A 266 10.89 15.26 14.83
CA SER A 266 12.11 15.29 15.66
C SER A 266 12.68 13.91 15.94
N ASP A 267 11.87 12.84 15.86
CA ASP A 267 12.29 11.46 16.14
C ASP A 267 12.95 10.78 14.93
N VAL A 268 12.83 11.35 13.73
CA VAL A 268 13.46 10.86 12.51
C VAL A 268 14.88 11.46 12.38
N GLY A 269 15.75 11.16 13.34
CA GLY A 269 17.14 11.59 13.31
C GLY A 269 17.98 10.72 12.36
N VAL A 270 18.95 11.33 11.66
CA VAL A 270 19.94 10.64 10.81
C VAL A 270 20.80 9.66 11.62
N THR A 271 20.91 9.86 12.93
CA THR A 271 21.66 9.00 13.86
C THR A 271 21.11 7.57 13.96
N SER A 272 19.83 7.35 13.66
CA SER A 272 19.19 6.04 13.69
C SER A 272 19.30 5.26 12.37
N PHE A 273 19.85 5.83 11.30
CA PHE A 273 19.89 5.20 9.96
C PHE A 273 20.58 3.83 9.97
N TRP A 274 21.77 3.73 10.57
CA TRP A 274 22.51 2.47 10.63
C TRP A 274 21.87 1.45 11.58
N GLU A 275 21.25 1.91 12.66
CA GLU A 275 20.50 1.04 13.56
C GLU A 275 19.25 0.49 12.86
N ASN A 276 18.52 1.33 12.13
CA ASN A 276 17.38 0.88 11.33
C ASN A 276 17.76 -0.14 10.26
N ILE A 277 18.90 0.03 9.57
CA ILE A 277 19.40 -0.97 8.62
C ILE A 277 19.71 -2.30 9.32
N LYS A 278 20.39 -2.27 10.46
CA LYS A 278 20.68 -3.48 11.25
C LYS A 278 19.38 -4.17 11.69
N ASP A 279 18.41 -3.41 12.13
CA ASP A 279 17.11 -3.93 12.56
C ASP A 279 16.33 -4.54 11.38
N ILE A 280 16.31 -3.91 10.21
CA ILE A 280 15.68 -4.46 9.00
C ILE A 280 16.36 -5.79 8.61
N ILE A 281 17.69 -5.84 8.61
CA ILE A 281 18.43 -7.08 8.32
C ILE A 281 18.09 -8.16 9.37
N LYS A 282 18.09 -7.79 10.64
CA LYS A 282 17.75 -8.71 11.73
C LYS A 282 16.33 -9.25 11.59
N ILE A 283 15.33 -8.39 11.38
CA ILE A 283 13.93 -8.77 11.19
C ILE A 283 13.79 -9.71 9.98
N THR A 284 14.45 -9.38 8.86
CA THR A 284 14.40 -10.20 7.64
C THR A 284 15.01 -11.58 7.88
N LEU A 285 16.17 -11.65 8.55
CA LEU A 285 16.86 -12.92 8.80
C LEU A 285 16.22 -13.76 9.90
N THR A 286 15.57 -13.14 10.88
CA THR A 286 14.90 -13.86 11.98
C THR A 286 13.41 -14.10 11.70
N CYS A 287 12.85 -13.51 10.64
CA CYS A 287 11.41 -13.44 10.36
C CYS A 287 10.60 -12.92 11.55
N GLY A 288 11.25 -12.25 12.48
CA GLY A 288 10.65 -11.71 13.69
C GLY A 288 9.80 -10.47 13.40
N SER A 289 8.91 -10.15 14.32
CA SER A 289 8.24 -8.86 14.36
C SER A 289 9.00 -7.92 15.30
N TYR A 290 8.97 -6.63 14.99
CA TYR A 290 9.72 -5.64 15.72
C TYR A 290 8.81 -4.74 16.57
N ARG A 291 9.13 -4.61 17.86
CA ARG A 291 8.55 -3.68 18.85
C ARG A 291 7.04 -3.82 19.13
N LEU A 292 6.29 -2.71 19.03
CA LEU A 292 4.95 -2.55 19.63
C LEU A 292 3.85 -3.44 19.03
N ASP A 293 3.99 -3.83 17.77
CA ASP A 293 3.00 -4.68 17.06
C ASP A 293 3.39 -6.16 17.10
N ALA A 294 4.41 -6.50 17.87
CA ALA A 294 4.94 -7.86 17.95
C ALA A 294 4.08 -8.71 18.89
N VAL A 295 3.41 -9.69 18.34
CA VAL A 295 2.89 -10.80 19.15
C VAL A 295 4.02 -11.80 19.40
N PRO A 296 4.44 -12.02 20.65
CA PRO A 296 5.52 -12.97 20.95
C PRO A 296 5.26 -14.33 20.31
N LYS A 297 6.31 -14.93 19.70
CA LYS A 297 6.28 -16.22 19.01
C LYS A 297 5.55 -16.24 17.64
N PHE A 298 5.05 -15.11 17.13
CA PHE A 298 4.55 -15.05 15.77
C PHE A 298 5.59 -14.43 14.84
N TYR A 299 5.71 -15.02 13.67
CA TYR A 299 6.65 -14.60 12.64
C TYR A 299 5.93 -13.72 11.61
N THR A 300 6.56 -12.64 11.20
CA THR A 300 6.07 -11.77 10.11
C THR A 300 6.13 -12.50 8.77
N LEU A 301 7.19 -13.29 8.57
CA LEU A 301 7.38 -14.17 7.43
C LEU A 301 7.59 -15.60 7.92
N TYR A 302 7.30 -16.59 7.11
CA TYR A 302 7.65 -17.96 7.44
C TYR A 302 9.17 -18.14 7.45
N PRO A 303 9.78 -18.72 8.50
CA PRO A 303 11.23 -18.94 8.56
C PRO A 303 11.78 -19.75 7.36
N LEU A 304 10.95 -20.63 6.79
CA LEU A 304 11.27 -21.38 5.56
C LEU A 304 11.53 -20.47 4.35
N SER A 305 11.09 -19.20 4.38
CA SER A 305 11.35 -18.25 3.28
C SER A 305 12.78 -17.69 3.29
N ILE A 306 13.52 -17.78 4.39
CA ILE A 306 14.86 -17.20 4.53
C ILE A 306 15.84 -17.70 3.45
N PRO A 307 15.99 -19.01 3.19
CA PRO A 307 16.90 -19.49 2.14
C PRO A 307 16.55 -18.91 0.76
N PHE A 308 15.25 -18.79 0.45
CA PHE A 308 14.79 -18.24 -0.82
C PHE A 308 15.05 -16.74 -0.93
N ILE A 309 14.92 -15.98 0.17
CA ILE A 309 15.25 -14.55 0.21
C ILE A 309 16.75 -14.35 -0.06
N VAL A 310 17.61 -15.14 0.61
CA VAL A 310 19.06 -15.07 0.43
C VAL A 310 19.46 -15.44 -1.00
N LEU A 311 18.95 -16.54 -1.53
CA LEU A 311 19.22 -16.98 -2.90
C LEU A 311 18.70 -15.96 -3.92
N GLY A 312 17.51 -15.39 -3.69
CA GLY A 312 16.97 -14.35 -4.55
C GLY A 312 17.82 -13.08 -4.56
N PHE A 313 18.33 -12.67 -3.39
CA PHE A 313 19.25 -11.54 -3.27
C PHE A 313 20.57 -11.80 -4.01
N ILE A 314 21.19 -12.97 -3.79
CA ILE A 314 22.41 -13.38 -4.50
C ILE A 314 22.19 -13.39 -6.01
N GLY A 315 21.08 -13.99 -6.47
CA GLY A 315 20.72 -14.01 -7.89
C GLY A 315 20.50 -12.62 -8.48
N ALA A 316 19.86 -11.72 -7.75
CA ALA A 316 19.68 -10.33 -8.16
C ALA A 316 21.03 -9.60 -8.30
N VAL A 317 21.92 -9.73 -7.33
CA VAL A 317 23.26 -9.14 -7.38
C VAL A 317 24.05 -9.70 -8.57
N TYR A 318 24.04 -11.02 -8.78
CA TYR A 318 24.72 -11.66 -9.88
C TYR A 318 24.20 -11.23 -11.26
N SER A 319 22.89 -11.00 -11.38
CA SER A 319 22.29 -10.54 -12.64
C SER A 319 22.53 -9.05 -12.93
N PHE A 320 22.98 -8.30 -11.93
CA PHE A 320 23.27 -6.87 -12.04
C PHE A 320 24.76 -6.60 -12.37
N LEU A 321 25.64 -7.55 -12.03
CA LEU A 321 27.06 -7.54 -12.36
C LEU A 321 27.32 -8.09 -13.78
#